data_66659005a8f4cd751048ee3cf6521b7e
#
_entry.id   66659005a8f4cd751048ee3cf6521b7e
#
_cell.length_a   1.000
_cell.length_b   1.000
_cell.length_c   1.000
_cell.angle_alpha   90.00
_cell.angle_beta   90.00
_cell.angle_gamma   90.00
#
_symmetry.space_group_name_H-M   'P 1'
#
loop_
_entity.id
_entity.type
_entity.pdbx_description
1 polymer ?
#
loop_
_entity_poly.entity_id
_entity_poly.type
_entity_poly.pdbx_seq_one_letter_code
_entity_poly.pdbx_strand_id
1 'polypeptide(L)'
;MADSRRSLGLILPAFAAAAALATGPLAAEAVDAPPVSHPAGPPFDLAAPTPHRLSFTVDTAPARDVLALLGGAPDAPATLRHLKASANATAAIRAEGLSPDDFYGRLVSTIAGMPDPLLSTFVAKIPYFTRVLDAIETDGIPGAVLEGRRIASLLPTGTPVTASFVVVPFFGVSGFAEVATVRDGDRLVLSADLPRLTGDLASAPMPREVVLKLLRAASAEGWRFLFDAHVRKAPAWPDERAADFDTLLARTIAEGPPTLFLIPDDFFPIVPLLEEPIVRAYARWNRAADVLLEGKKKDLERQELFLNAGKGDFWSRYPAIVGVQMTDTLLRLAGREKYLSALQAGPRAVVSLYLEVTKGKRMPELSKTARKALEAKKH
;
A
#
# COMPACT_ATOMS: atom_id res chain seq x y z
N MET A 1 19.68 11.84 -1.52
CA MET A 1 19.05 10.61 -1.02
C MET A 1 17.75 10.97 -0.28
N ALA A 2 16.79 11.44 -0.98
CA ALA A 2 15.44 11.68 -0.44
C ALA A 2 14.55 11.74 -1.66
N ASP A 3 13.68 10.76 -1.89
CA ASP A 3 12.45 11.03 -2.62
C ASP A 3 11.79 9.76 -3.19
N SER A 4 11.40 8.83 -2.31
CA SER A 4 10.42 7.82 -2.71
C SER A 4 9.16 7.81 -1.80
N ARG A 5 8.99 8.85 -0.98
CA ARG A 5 7.88 8.94 0.00
C ARG A 5 6.73 9.81 -0.50
N ARG A 6 6.21 9.55 -1.70
CA ARG A 6 5.05 10.32 -2.19
C ARG A 6 3.83 9.45 -2.36
N SER A 7 2.88 9.74 -1.49
CA SER A 7 1.42 9.73 -1.63
C SER A 7 0.73 8.42 -1.99
N LEU A 8 0.39 7.65 -0.97
CA LEU A 8 -0.77 6.75 -0.96
C LEU A 8 -2.10 7.47 -0.69
N GLY A 9 -2.05 8.75 -0.34
CA GLY A 9 -3.17 9.54 0.17
C GLY A 9 -4.39 9.73 -0.73
N LEU A 10 -4.38 9.21 -1.96
CA LEU A 10 -5.46 9.42 -2.93
C LEU A 10 -6.10 8.12 -3.46
N ILE A 11 -5.80 6.96 -2.86
CA ILE A 11 -6.29 5.70 -3.41
C ILE A 11 -7.78 5.48 -3.13
N LEU A 12 -8.27 5.87 -1.96
CA LEU A 12 -9.62 5.50 -1.53
C LEU A 12 -10.78 6.36 -2.06
N PRO A 13 -10.66 7.68 -2.27
CA PRO A 13 -11.71 8.41 -2.97
C PRO A 13 -11.95 7.90 -4.39
N ALA A 14 -10.90 7.40 -5.05
CA ALA A 14 -11.02 6.84 -6.39
C ALA A 14 -11.79 5.50 -6.44
N PHE A 15 -11.72 4.68 -5.39
CA PHE A 15 -12.51 3.45 -5.31
C PHE A 15 -14.01 3.71 -5.11
N ALA A 16 -14.36 4.68 -4.26
CA ALA A 16 -15.75 5.10 -4.08
C ALA A 16 -16.33 5.73 -5.37
N ALA A 17 -15.52 6.50 -6.10
CA ALA A 17 -15.93 7.09 -7.38
C ALA A 17 -16.08 6.05 -8.48
N ALA A 18 -15.26 5.00 -8.53
CA ALA A 18 -15.41 3.91 -9.49
C ALA A 18 -16.71 3.12 -9.25
N ALA A 19 -17.09 2.91 -8.00
CA ALA A 19 -18.37 2.28 -7.65
C ALA A 19 -19.57 3.19 -7.98
N ALA A 20 -19.44 4.50 -7.81
CA ALA A 20 -20.51 5.47 -8.13
C ALA A 20 -20.69 5.71 -9.63
N LEU A 21 -19.64 5.60 -10.44
CA LEU A 21 -19.73 5.71 -11.91
C LEU A 21 -20.41 4.49 -12.56
N ALA A 22 -20.54 3.39 -11.83
CA ALA A 22 -21.19 2.17 -12.31
C ALA A 22 -22.72 2.23 -12.30
N THR A 23 -23.35 3.28 -11.75
CA THR A 23 -24.82 3.40 -11.62
C THR A 23 -25.49 4.24 -12.73
N GLY A 24 -24.73 4.72 -13.72
CA GLY A 24 -25.29 5.39 -14.90
C GLY A 24 -25.82 4.37 -15.93
N PRO A 25 -26.94 4.62 -16.64
CA PRO A 25 -27.44 3.72 -17.65
C PRO A 25 -26.56 3.81 -18.90
N LEU A 26 -25.52 2.95 -18.97
CA LEU A 26 -24.80 2.67 -20.20
C LEU A 26 -25.53 1.54 -20.92
N ALA A 27 -26.31 1.89 -21.95
CA ALA A 27 -26.74 0.95 -22.96
C ALA A 27 -25.49 0.47 -23.71
N ALA A 28 -24.93 -0.65 -23.27
CA ALA A 28 -23.86 -1.34 -23.97
C ALA A 28 -24.50 -2.46 -24.79
N GLU A 29 -24.32 -2.43 -26.11
CA GLU A 29 -24.53 -3.59 -26.96
C GLU A 29 -23.68 -4.75 -26.42
N ALA A 30 -24.36 -5.79 -25.96
CA ALA A 30 -23.73 -6.99 -25.44
C ALA A 30 -23.05 -7.73 -26.59
N VAL A 31 -21.74 -7.63 -26.65
CA VAL A 31 -20.92 -8.60 -27.39
C VAL A 31 -20.87 -9.86 -26.51
N ASP A 32 -21.49 -10.94 -26.99
CA ASP A 32 -21.47 -12.27 -26.36
C ASP A 32 -20.04 -12.84 -26.34
N ALA A 33 -19.29 -12.44 -25.32
CA ALA A 33 -18.03 -13.07 -24.97
C ALA A 33 -18.26 -13.89 -23.69
N PRO A 34 -17.87 -15.19 -23.65
CA PRO A 34 -18.03 -15.97 -22.43
C PRO A 34 -17.28 -15.30 -21.29
N PRO A 35 -17.90 -15.22 -20.09
CA PRO A 35 -17.26 -14.61 -18.95
C PRO A 35 -15.94 -15.33 -18.65
N VAL A 36 -14.87 -14.56 -18.47
CA VAL A 36 -13.61 -15.09 -17.95
C VAL A 36 -13.92 -15.61 -16.54
N SER A 37 -13.99 -16.93 -16.39
CA SER A 37 -14.22 -17.55 -15.09
C SER A 37 -12.96 -17.37 -14.23
N HIS A 38 -12.94 -16.33 -13.43
CA HIS A 38 -11.98 -16.23 -12.33
C HIS A 38 -12.40 -17.23 -11.26
N PRO A 39 -11.50 -18.10 -10.78
CA PRO A 39 -11.83 -18.95 -9.65
C PRO A 39 -12.21 -18.06 -8.47
N ALA A 40 -13.40 -18.31 -7.91
CA ALA A 40 -13.87 -17.60 -6.72
C ALA A 40 -12.99 -17.97 -5.52
N GLY A 41 -12.50 -16.96 -4.80
CA GLY A 41 -11.75 -17.13 -3.56
C GLY A 41 -10.71 -16.00 -3.38
N PRO A 42 -10.33 -15.72 -2.13
CA PRO A 42 -9.31 -14.75 -1.86
C PRO A 42 -7.96 -15.21 -2.46
N PRO A 43 -7.12 -14.30 -2.97
CA PRO A 43 -5.81 -14.64 -3.53
C PRO A 43 -4.79 -15.09 -2.47
N PHE A 44 -5.17 -15.04 -1.18
CA PHE A 44 -4.31 -15.36 -0.06
C PHE A 44 -4.66 -16.73 0.53
N ASP A 45 -3.73 -17.67 0.51
CA ASP A 45 -3.82 -18.89 1.30
C ASP A 45 -3.19 -18.67 2.68
N LEU A 46 -4.03 -18.26 3.64
CA LEU A 46 -3.59 -18.01 5.02
C LEU A 46 -3.28 -19.28 5.82
N ALA A 47 -3.66 -20.44 5.30
CA ALA A 47 -3.38 -21.74 5.91
C ALA A 47 -2.04 -22.34 5.45
N ALA A 48 -1.47 -21.82 4.34
CA ALA A 48 -0.21 -22.32 3.83
C ALA A 48 0.94 -22.09 4.82
N PRO A 49 1.77 -23.08 5.09
CA PRO A 49 2.90 -22.92 5.98
C PRO A 49 3.90 -21.90 5.40
N THR A 50 4.46 -21.08 6.28
CA THR A 50 5.47 -20.08 5.93
C THR A 50 6.61 -20.15 6.95
N PRO A 51 7.90 -20.02 6.53
CA PRO A 51 9.02 -19.94 7.44
C PRO A 51 9.10 -18.58 8.16
N HIS A 52 8.28 -17.62 7.78
CA HIS A 52 8.32 -16.25 8.32
C HIS A 52 7.61 -16.18 9.67
N ARG A 53 8.19 -15.43 10.60
CA ARG A 53 7.63 -15.15 11.93
C ARG A 53 7.36 -13.65 12.03
N LEU A 54 6.14 -13.28 11.71
CA LEU A 54 5.70 -11.88 11.74
C LEU A 54 4.73 -11.69 12.90
N SER A 55 5.03 -10.77 13.80
CA SER A 55 4.07 -10.27 14.77
C SER A 55 3.53 -8.93 14.29
N PHE A 56 2.23 -8.76 14.40
CA PHE A 56 1.54 -7.55 13.99
C PHE A 56 0.62 -7.14 15.15
N THR A 57 0.90 -6.00 15.76
CA THR A 57 0.15 -5.49 16.92
C THR A 57 -0.33 -4.08 16.66
N VAL A 58 -1.34 -3.64 17.40
CA VAL A 58 -1.88 -2.28 17.33
C VAL A 58 -1.79 -1.68 18.72
N ASP A 59 -1.27 -0.45 18.82
CA ASP A 59 -1.21 0.33 20.07
C ASP A 59 -1.99 1.63 19.90
N THR A 60 -3.16 1.70 20.52
CA THR A 60 -4.05 2.87 20.49
C THR A 60 -3.77 3.88 21.62
N ALA A 61 -2.97 3.51 22.61
CA ALA A 61 -2.74 4.36 23.79
C ALA A 61 -2.23 5.76 23.45
N PRO A 62 -1.26 5.96 22.51
CA PRO A 62 -0.82 7.30 22.15
C PRO A 62 -1.95 8.17 21.57
N ALA A 63 -2.82 7.61 20.74
CA ALA A 63 -3.95 8.36 20.17
C ALA A 63 -5.00 8.70 21.23
N ARG A 64 -5.26 7.79 22.15
CA ARG A 64 -6.19 8.05 23.28
C ARG A 64 -5.66 9.16 24.18
N ASP A 65 -4.38 9.17 24.50
CA ASP A 65 -3.76 10.23 25.30
C ASP A 65 -3.90 11.60 24.61
N VAL A 66 -3.65 11.68 23.30
CA VAL A 66 -3.83 12.91 22.52
C VAL A 66 -5.29 13.38 22.57
N LEU A 67 -6.27 12.49 22.34
CA LEU A 67 -7.69 12.85 22.42
C LEU A 67 -8.11 13.29 23.83
N ALA A 68 -7.63 12.60 24.87
CA ALA A 68 -7.91 12.98 26.25
C ALA A 68 -7.37 14.38 26.56
N LEU A 69 -6.14 14.68 26.15
CA LEU A 69 -5.53 16.00 26.33
C LEU A 69 -6.30 17.11 25.60
N LEU A 70 -6.67 16.87 24.35
CA LEU A 70 -7.46 17.82 23.55
C LEU A 70 -8.89 17.98 24.08
N GLY A 71 -9.44 16.95 24.71
CA GLY A 71 -10.76 16.94 25.34
C GLY A 71 -10.80 17.51 26.76
N GLY A 72 -9.69 18.03 27.29
CA GLY A 72 -9.61 18.62 28.62
C GLY A 72 -9.54 17.57 29.72
N ALA A 73 -8.67 16.56 29.59
CA ALA A 73 -8.44 15.54 30.61
C ALA A 73 -8.27 16.15 31.99
N PRO A 74 -8.91 15.62 33.04
CA PRO A 74 -8.82 16.16 34.43
C PRO A 74 -7.40 16.11 34.99
N ASP A 75 -6.59 15.14 34.55
CA ASP A 75 -5.15 15.06 34.92
C ASP A 75 -4.29 15.18 33.65
N ALA A 76 -4.41 16.31 32.97
CA ALA A 76 -3.62 16.58 31.74
C ALA A 76 -2.09 16.46 31.98
N PRO A 77 -1.50 16.86 33.12
CA PRO A 77 -0.07 16.65 33.35
C PRO A 77 0.35 15.20 33.43
N ALA A 78 -0.44 14.30 34.03
CA ALA A 78 -0.13 12.87 34.05
C ALA A 78 -0.29 12.23 32.68
N THR A 79 -1.36 12.54 31.96
CA THR A 79 -1.60 12.06 30.58
C THR A 79 -0.47 12.50 29.65
N LEU A 80 -0.01 13.75 29.76
CA LEU A 80 1.12 14.24 28.96
C LEU A 80 2.43 13.52 29.31
N ARG A 81 2.68 13.23 30.60
CA ARG A 81 3.85 12.44 31.00
C ARG A 81 3.78 11.04 30.46
N HIS A 82 2.61 10.39 30.50
CA HIS A 82 2.39 9.06 29.93
C HIS A 82 2.67 9.05 28.43
N LEU A 83 2.09 9.99 27.68
CA LEU A 83 2.30 10.14 26.24
C LEU A 83 3.80 10.35 25.90
N LYS A 84 4.50 11.23 26.63
CA LYS A 84 5.93 11.48 26.45
C LYS A 84 6.82 10.29 26.79
N ALA A 85 6.41 9.44 27.73
CA ALA A 85 7.12 8.23 28.11
C ALA A 85 6.90 7.08 27.11
N SER A 86 5.88 7.18 26.25
CA SER A 86 5.57 6.15 25.25
C SER A 86 6.62 6.14 24.13
N ALA A 87 7.35 5.02 24.02
CA ALA A 87 8.27 4.79 22.90
C ALA A 87 7.52 4.75 21.55
N ASN A 88 6.30 4.16 21.52
CA ASN A 88 5.47 4.09 20.33
C ASN A 88 4.99 5.48 19.89
N ALA A 89 4.61 6.36 20.82
CA ALA A 89 4.27 7.75 20.50
C ALA A 89 5.46 8.48 19.88
N THR A 90 6.63 8.38 20.51
CA THR A 90 7.87 8.99 20.02
C THR A 90 8.23 8.49 18.61
N ALA A 91 8.13 7.19 18.40
CA ALA A 91 8.40 6.58 17.08
C ALA A 91 7.37 7.02 16.04
N ALA A 92 6.07 7.09 16.37
CA ALA A 92 5.03 7.57 15.47
C ALA A 92 5.25 9.04 15.06
N ILE A 93 5.59 9.91 16.01
CA ILE A 93 5.91 11.32 15.74
C ILE A 93 7.10 11.43 14.75
N ARG A 94 8.16 10.65 14.98
CA ARG A 94 9.32 10.62 14.08
C ARG A 94 8.98 10.06 12.70
N ALA A 95 8.11 9.06 12.62
CA ALA A 95 7.64 8.52 11.35
C ALA A 95 6.93 9.59 10.51
N GLU A 96 6.19 10.50 11.15
CA GLU A 96 5.57 11.66 10.52
C GLU A 96 6.57 12.77 10.12
N GLY A 97 7.87 12.58 10.40
CA GLY A 97 8.91 13.55 10.08
C GLY A 97 8.96 14.75 11.05
N LEU A 98 8.35 14.62 12.23
CA LEU A 98 8.31 15.65 13.26
C LEU A 98 9.34 15.38 14.35
N SER A 99 9.80 16.44 15.01
CA SER A 99 10.49 16.31 16.28
C SER A 99 9.46 16.09 17.40
N PRO A 100 9.72 15.18 18.36
CA PRO A 100 8.85 15.03 19.52
C PRO A 100 8.61 16.33 20.28
N ASP A 101 9.63 17.15 20.44
CA ASP A 101 9.52 18.44 21.17
C ASP A 101 8.59 19.42 20.44
N ASP A 102 8.67 19.50 19.11
CA ASP A 102 7.76 20.35 18.32
C ASP A 102 6.31 19.87 18.43
N PHE A 103 6.09 18.56 18.33
CA PHE A 103 4.74 17.99 18.46
C PHE A 103 4.16 18.27 19.85
N TYR A 104 4.92 17.98 20.91
CA TYR A 104 4.46 18.22 22.29
C TYR A 104 4.29 19.71 22.59
N GLY A 105 5.16 20.58 22.05
CA GLY A 105 5.01 22.04 22.16
C GLY A 105 3.70 22.52 21.56
N ARG A 106 3.35 22.07 20.36
CA ARG A 106 2.07 22.38 19.67
C ARG A 106 0.87 21.86 20.48
N LEU A 107 0.95 20.62 20.99
CA LEU A 107 -0.12 20.03 21.79
C LEU A 107 -0.35 20.82 23.09
N VAL A 108 0.71 21.15 23.83
CA VAL A 108 0.63 21.96 25.07
C VAL A 108 0.07 23.36 24.77
N SER A 109 0.51 24.01 23.72
CA SER A 109 -0.02 25.32 23.30
C SER A 109 -1.52 25.26 23.00
N THR A 110 -1.97 24.21 22.30
CA THR A 110 -3.39 24.01 22.01
C THR A 110 -4.22 23.83 23.29
N ILE A 111 -3.73 23.02 24.25
CA ILE A 111 -4.38 22.83 25.55
C ILE A 111 -4.43 24.12 26.35
N ALA A 112 -3.41 24.96 26.26
CA ALA A 112 -3.32 26.26 26.94
C ALA A 112 -4.18 27.37 26.27
N GLY A 113 -4.98 27.04 25.24
CA GLY A 113 -5.85 27.98 24.55
C GLY A 113 -5.18 28.80 23.46
N MET A 114 -3.98 28.41 23.03
CA MET A 114 -3.31 28.92 21.82
C MET A 114 -3.44 27.89 20.71
N PRO A 115 -4.53 27.90 19.93
CA PRO A 115 -4.88 26.80 19.08
C PRO A 115 -3.89 26.59 17.93
N ASP A 116 -3.34 25.40 17.84
CA ASP A 116 -2.68 24.94 16.62
C ASP A 116 -3.76 24.69 15.53
N PRO A 117 -3.58 25.22 14.31
CA PRO A 117 -4.59 25.11 13.26
C PRO A 117 -5.03 23.69 12.92
N LEU A 118 -4.11 22.70 13.02
CA LEU A 118 -4.41 21.31 12.73
C LEU A 118 -5.01 20.59 13.93
N LEU A 119 -4.37 20.67 15.10
CA LEU A 119 -4.84 19.98 16.31
C LEU A 119 -6.22 20.48 16.75
N SER A 120 -6.50 21.77 16.59
CA SER A 120 -7.82 22.36 16.91
C SER A 120 -8.96 21.79 16.08
N THR A 121 -8.69 21.37 14.84
CA THR A 121 -9.72 20.75 14.00
C THR A 121 -10.18 19.40 14.54
N PHE A 122 -9.38 18.76 15.40
CA PHE A 122 -9.72 17.44 15.96
C PHE A 122 -10.61 17.56 17.19
N VAL A 123 -10.63 18.71 17.87
CA VAL A 123 -11.41 18.91 19.12
C VAL A 123 -12.91 18.64 18.87
N ALA A 124 -13.49 19.22 17.84
CA ALA A 124 -14.90 19.02 17.48
C ALA A 124 -15.21 17.55 17.05
N LYS A 125 -14.18 16.75 16.80
CA LYS A 125 -14.25 15.42 16.24
C LYS A 125 -13.87 14.33 17.24
N ILE A 126 -13.55 14.68 18.47
CA ILE A 126 -13.18 13.76 19.55
C ILE A 126 -14.17 12.59 19.67
N PRO A 127 -15.51 12.80 19.71
CA PRO A 127 -16.47 11.68 19.83
C PRO A 127 -16.41 10.69 18.64
N TYR A 128 -16.11 11.18 17.45
CA TYR A 128 -15.94 10.34 16.27
C TYR A 128 -14.64 9.52 16.36
N PHE A 129 -13.51 10.16 16.64
CA PHE A 129 -12.23 9.47 16.77
C PHE A 129 -12.21 8.48 17.94
N THR A 130 -12.92 8.77 19.03
CA THR A 130 -13.10 7.81 20.13
C THR A 130 -13.77 6.52 19.64
N ARG A 131 -14.86 6.64 18.88
CA ARG A 131 -15.52 5.45 18.28
C ARG A 131 -14.63 4.71 17.28
N VAL A 132 -13.79 5.42 16.53
CA VAL A 132 -12.81 4.80 15.63
C VAL A 132 -11.77 4.00 16.43
N LEU A 133 -11.25 4.55 17.52
CA LEU A 133 -10.30 3.84 18.39
C LEU A 133 -10.95 2.64 19.08
N ASP A 134 -12.21 2.76 19.53
CA ASP A 134 -12.97 1.61 20.07
C ASP A 134 -13.11 0.50 19.04
N ALA A 135 -13.41 0.83 17.78
CA ALA A 135 -13.50 -0.14 16.71
C ALA A 135 -12.12 -0.76 16.37
N ILE A 136 -11.03 0.03 16.44
CA ILE A 136 -9.66 -0.48 16.25
C ILE A 136 -9.31 -1.49 17.36
N GLU A 137 -9.67 -1.23 18.60
CA GLU A 137 -9.42 -2.14 19.72
C GLU A 137 -10.26 -3.41 19.62
N THR A 138 -11.51 -3.30 19.17
CA THR A 138 -12.43 -4.43 19.06
C THR A 138 -12.13 -5.32 17.84
N ASP A 139 -11.99 -4.71 16.67
CA ASP A 139 -11.87 -5.42 15.38
C ASP A 139 -10.44 -5.40 14.82
N GLY A 140 -9.70 -4.32 15.06
CA GLY A 140 -8.38 -4.09 14.48
C GLY A 140 -7.29 -4.95 15.12
N ILE A 141 -7.32 -5.13 16.43
CA ILE A 141 -6.32 -5.97 17.13
C ILE A 141 -6.41 -7.43 16.67
N PRO A 142 -7.59 -8.08 16.66
CA PRO A 142 -7.72 -9.41 16.06
C PRO A 142 -7.36 -9.45 14.57
N GLY A 143 -7.76 -8.44 13.81
CA GLY A 143 -7.47 -8.34 12.38
C GLY A 143 -5.97 -8.24 12.08
N ALA A 144 -5.19 -7.59 12.93
CA ALA A 144 -3.75 -7.43 12.76
C ALA A 144 -3.00 -8.78 12.68
N VAL A 145 -3.46 -9.79 13.41
CA VAL A 145 -2.90 -11.16 13.34
C VAL A 145 -3.09 -11.76 11.95
N LEU A 146 -4.26 -11.54 11.34
CA LEU A 146 -4.54 -12.02 9.98
C LEU A 146 -3.67 -11.29 8.96
N GLU A 147 -3.49 -9.99 9.12
CA GLU A 147 -2.63 -9.20 8.23
C GLU A 147 -1.17 -9.63 8.30
N GLY A 148 -0.65 -9.96 9.47
CA GLY A 148 0.69 -10.56 9.59
C GLY A 148 0.83 -11.86 8.78
N ARG A 149 -0.20 -12.71 8.77
CA ARG A 149 -0.24 -13.93 7.93
C ARG A 149 -0.34 -13.60 6.44
N ARG A 150 -1.14 -12.61 6.05
CA ARG A 150 -1.24 -12.15 4.66
C ARG A 150 0.10 -11.66 4.14
N ILE A 151 0.80 -10.81 4.90
CA ILE A 151 2.16 -10.36 4.56
C ILE A 151 3.10 -11.55 4.38
N ALA A 152 3.14 -12.45 5.38
CA ALA A 152 3.99 -13.64 5.35
C ALA A 152 3.70 -14.54 4.14
N SER A 153 2.42 -14.63 3.72
CA SER A 153 2.01 -15.46 2.58
C SER A 153 2.52 -14.96 1.24
N LEU A 154 2.90 -13.69 1.12
CA LEU A 154 3.41 -13.07 -0.11
C LEU A 154 4.92 -12.77 -0.07
N LEU A 155 5.65 -13.29 0.93
CA LEU A 155 7.10 -13.21 0.99
C LEU A 155 7.73 -14.52 0.45
N PRO A 156 8.79 -14.43 -0.35
CA PRO A 156 9.53 -15.63 -0.81
C PRO A 156 10.09 -16.43 0.36
N THR A 157 9.97 -17.75 0.27
CA THR A 157 10.33 -18.67 1.36
C THR A 157 11.83 -18.93 1.52
N GLY A 158 12.65 -18.51 0.57
CA GLY A 158 14.09 -18.80 0.53
C GLY A 158 14.90 -18.19 1.69
N THR A 159 14.40 -17.13 2.32
CA THR A 159 15.04 -16.51 3.49
C THR A 159 14.00 -16.32 4.58
N PRO A 160 14.08 -17.05 5.71
CA PRO A 160 13.19 -16.83 6.85
C PRO A 160 13.30 -15.38 7.35
N VAL A 161 12.16 -14.73 7.53
CA VAL A 161 12.08 -13.37 8.03
C VAL A 161 11.42 -13.39 9.40
N THR A 162 12.04 -12.71 10.37
CA THR A 162 11.43 -12.43 11.67
C THR A 162 11.30 -10.93 11.80
N ALA A 163 10.09 -10.42 12.02
CA ALA A 163 9.84 -9.00 12.18
C ALA A 163 8.66 -8.75 13.13
N SER A 164 8.76 -7.66 13.88
CA SER A 164 7.70 -7.18 14.75
C SER A 164 7.21 -5.82 14.24
N PHE A 165 5.91 -5.76 13.95
CA PHE A 165 5.23 -4.54 13.54
C PHE A 165 4.34 -4.04 14.65
N VAL A 166 4.40 -2.72 14.91
CA VAL A 166 3.49 -2.03 15.80
C VAL A 166 2.78 -0.94 15.01
N VAL A 167 1.49 -1.11 14.76
CA VAL A 167 0.65 -0.08 14.14
C VAL A 167 0.22 0.87 15.25
N VAL A 168 0.56 2.14 15.09
CA VAL A 168 0.19 3.20 16.03
C VAL A 168 -0.76 4.16 15.31
N PRO A 169 -2.07 4.06 15.54
CA PRO A 169 -2.99 5.12 15.13
C PRO A 169 -2.56 6.43 15.77
N PHE A 170 -2.42 7.48 14.97
CA PHE A 170 -1.90 8.74 15.47
C PHE A 170 -2.57 9.94 14.80
N PHE A 171 -2.36 11.13 15.34
CA PHE A 171 -2.83 12.38 14.78
C PHE A 171 -1.67 13.09 14.11
N GLY A 172 -1.40 12.72 12.85
CA GLY A 172 -0.36 13.31 12.04
C GLY A 172 -0.67 14.77 11.74
N VAL A 173 0.35 15.61 11.86
CA VAL A 173 0.27 17.03 11.51
C VAL A 173 1.14 17.36 10.29
N SER A 174 1.85 16.38 9.76
CA SER A 174 2.74 16.53 8.61
C SER A 174 2.02 16.38 7.27
N GLY A 175 0.96 15.61 7.24
CA GLY A 175 0.12 15.44 6.08
C GLY A 175 0.77 14.69 4.89
N PHE A 176 1.87 13.95 5.09
CA PHE A 176 2.63 13.35 3.98
C PHE A 176 2.17 11.96 3.54
N ALA A 177 1.68 11.11 4.44
CA ALA A 177 1.26 9.75 4.13
C ALA A 177 0.11 9.28 5.02
N GLU A 178 -0.70 8.32 4.55
CA GLU A 178 -1.71 7.65 5.39
C GLU A 178 -1.06 6.75 6.43
N VAL A 179 0.03 6.10 6.07
CA VAL A 179 0.88 5.32 6.97
C VAL A 179 2.33 5.68 6.71
N ALA A 180 3.04 6.08 7.74
CA ALA A 180 4.46 6.35 7.72
C ALA A 180 5.19 5.28 8.53
N THR A 181 6.44 4.99 8.16
CA THR A 181 7.18 3.88 8.74
C THR A 181 8.50 4.35 9.32
N VAL A 182 8.81 3.90 10.53
CA VAL A 182 10.11 4.11 11.17
C VAL A 182 10.60 2.83 11.83
N ARG A 183 11.90 2.58 11.74
CA ARG A 183 12.55 1.51 12.49
C ARG A 183 12.90 2.00 13.89
N ASP A 184 12.48 1.24 14.89
CA ASP A 184 12.78 1.49 16.31
C ASP A 184 13.38 0.22 16.93
N GLY A 185 14.70 0.12 16.93
CA GLY A 185 15.43 -1.10 17.29
C GLY A 185 15.07 -2.26 16.35
N ASP A 186 14.56 -3.34 16.94
CA ASP A 186 14.14 -4.55 16.20
C ASP A 186 12.68 -4.49 15.74
N ARG A 187 11.96 -3.41 16.06
CA ARG A 187 10.56 -3.22 15.71
C ARG A 187 10.42 -2.25 14.54
N LEU A 188 9.37 -2.44 13.78
CA LEU A 188 8.90 -1.50 12.78
C LEU A 188 7.62 -0.85 13.28
N VAL A 189 7.69 0.47 13.53
CA VAL A 189 6.52 1.25 13.90
C VAL A 189 5.88 1.84 12.64
N LEU A 190 4.60 1.55 12.47
CA LEU A 190 3.76 2.03 11.39
C LEU A 190 2.80 3.08 11.97
N SER A 191 3.17 4.36 11.84
CA SER A 191 2.30 5.47 12.23
C SER A 191 1.16 5.61 11.23
N ALA A 192 -0.06 5.48 11.68
CA ALA A 192 -1.25 5.60 10.84
C ALA A 192 -1.97 6.92 11.14
N ASP A 193 -1.97 7.84 10.18
CA ASP A 193 -2.59 9.16 10.32
C ASP A 193 -4.12 9.04 10.27
N LEU A 194 -4.77 9.02 11.45
CA LEU A 194 -6.22 8.90 11.57
C LEU A 194 -7.00 9.97 10.79
N PRO A 195 -6.67 11.27 10.87
CA PRO A 195 -7.29 12.29 10.04
C PRO A 195 -7.29 11.98 8.54
N ARG A 196 -6.18 11.45 8.02
CA ARG A 196 -6.10 11.07 6.60
C ARG A 196 -6.88 9.82 6.28
N LEU A 197 -6.80 8.83 7.13
CA LEU A 197 -7.56 7.59 6.97
C LEU A 197 -9.07 7.83 6.97
N THR A 198 -9.54 8.83 7.72
CA THR A 198 -10.96 9.19 7.78
C THR A 198 -11.42 10.12 6.66
N GLY A 199 -10.50 10.82 6.00
CA GLY A 199 -10.83 11.75 4.91
C GLY A 199 -11.65 12.97 5.37
N ASP A 200 -12.42 13.54 4.44
CA ASP A 200 -13.30 14.67 4.74
C ASP A 200 -14.46 14.20 5.64
N LEU A 201 -14.66 14.91 6.74
CA LEU A 201 -15.65 14.53 7.74
C LEU A 201 -17.10 14.85 7.39
N ALA A 202 -17.34 15.58 6.31
CA ALA A 202 -18.69 15.73 5.76
C ALA A 202 -19.27 14.38 5.32
N SER A 203 -18.40 13.42 5.01
CA SER A 203 -18.73 12.04 4.63
C SER A 203 -17.95 11.03 5.48
N ALA A 204 -17.86 11.25 6.80
CA ALA A 204 -17.06 10.43 7.70
C ALA A 204 -17.41 8.93 7.53
N PRO A 205 -16.43 8.08 7.19
CA PRO A 205 -16.67 6.66 7.00
C PRO A 205 -17.09 5.99 8.32
N MET A 206 -17.75 4.84 8.22
CA MET A 206 -18.05 4.05 9.40
C MET A 206 -16.73 3.64 10.09
N PRO A 207 -16.68 3.62 11.45
CA PRO A 207 -15.45 3.25 12.16
C PRO A 207 -14.82 1.94 11.69
N ARG A 208 -15.63 0.93 11.36
CA ARG A 208 -15.16 -0.36 10.83
C ARG A 208 -14.46 -0.22 9.46
N GLU A 209 -14.90 0.69 8.62
CA GLU A 209 -14.25 0.97 7.34
C GLU A 209 -12.88 1.59 7.56
N VAL A 210 -12.73 2.46 8.56
CA VAL A 210 -11.45 3.04 8.95
C VAL A 210 -10.51 1.95 9.45
N VAL A 211 -10.99 0.99 10.25
CA VAL A 211 -10.20 -0.17 10.70
C VAL A 211 -9.67 -0.97 9.51
N LEU A 212 -10.53 -1.32 8.57
CA LEU A 212 -10.11 -2.05 7.38
C LEU A 212 -9.08 -1.28 6.56
N LYS A 213 -9.29 0.02 6.39
CA LYS A 213 -8.37 0.91 5.68
C LYS A 213 -7.01 0.98 6.36
N LEU A 214 -7.01 1.14 7.68
CA LEU A 214 -5.79 1.16 8.50
C LEU A 214 -5.00 -0.13 8.35
N LEU A 215 -5.64 -1.28 8.54
CA LEU A 215 -4.98 -2.57 8.45
C LEU A 215 -4.41 -2.82 7.05
N ARG A 216 -5.17 -2.52 5.99
CA ARG A 216 -4.71 -2.65 4.60
C ARG A 216 -3.50 -1.76 4.30
N ALA A 217 -3.56 -0.49 4.69
CA ALA A 217 -2.46 0.44 4.49
C ALA A 217 -1.21 0.02 5.26
N ALA A 218 -1.37 -0.39 6.52
CA ALA A 218 -0.28 -0.90 7.34
C ALA A 218 0.34 -2.18 6.76
N SER A 219 -0.49 -3.09 6.23
CA SER A 219 -0.01 -4.32 5.57
C SER A 219 0.78 -4.04 4.31
N ALA A 220 0.30 -3.10 3.49
CA ALA A 220 1.01 -2.69 2.28
C ALA A 220 2.40 -2.13 2.60
N GLU A 221 2.49 -1.24 3.60
CA GLU A 221 3.77 -0.66 4.02
C GLU A 221 4.67 -1.68 4.72
N GLY A 222 4.12 -2.54 5.57
CA GLY A 222 4.86 -3.63 6.21
C GLY A 222 5.47 -4.58 5.18
N TRP A 223 4.70 -4.96 4.15
CA TRP A 223 5.20 -5.80 3.07
C TRP A 223 6.30 -5.09 2.26
N ARG A 224 6.12 -3.81 1.88
CA ARG A 224 7.15 -3.03 1.17
C ARG A 224 8.46 -3.00 1.93
N PHE A 225 8.37 -2.73 3.23
CA PHE A 225 9.57 -2.69 4.07
C PHE A 225 10.32 -4.03 4.06
N LEU A 226 9.62 -5.15 4.26
CA LEU A 226 10.24 -6.48 4.26
C LEU A 226 10.78 -6.85 2.88
N PHE A 227 10.04 -6.51 1.83
CA PHE A 227 10.46 -6.75 0.46
C PHE A 227 11.76 -6.01 0.15
N ASP A 228 11.85 -4.73 0.46
CA ASP A 228 13.06 -3.92 0.23
C ASP A 228 14.23 -4.40 1.09
N ALA A 229 13.97 -4.85 2.32
CA ALA A 229 14.99 -5.33 3.23
C ALA A 229 15.58 -6.70 2.84
N HIS A 230 14.75 -7.62 2.33
CA HIS A 230 15.11 -9.04 2.21
C HIS A 230 15.05 -9.58 0.78
N VAL A 231 14.21 -9.04 -0.09
CA VAL A 231 14.02 -9.56 -1.47
C VAL A 231 14.74 -8.70 -2.48
N ARG A 232 14.52 -7.39 -2.47
CA ARG A 232 15.07 -6.46 -3.45
C ARG A 232 16.59 -6.34 -3.42
N LYS A 233 17.24 -6.72 -2.32
CA LYS A 233 18.70 -6.75 -2.20
C LYS A 233 19.33 -7.98 -2.85
N ALA A 234 18.54 -8.98 -3.26
CA ALA A 234 19.07 -10.14 -3.94
C ALA A 234 19.64 -9.76 -5.33
N PRO A 235 20.74 -10.40 -5.80
CA PRO A 235 21.37 -10.08 -7.08
C PRO A 235 20.46 -10.19 -8.31
N ALA A 236 19.36 -10.92 -8.19
CA ALA A 236 18.34 -11.05 -9.24
C ALA A 236 17.49 -9.79 -9.44
N TRP A 237 17.56 -8.83 -8.51
CA TRP A 237 16.84 -7.56 -8.59
C TRP A 237 17.77 -6.46 -9.11
N PRO A 238 17.27 -5.60 -10.01
CA PRO A 238 18.07 -4.53 -10.57
C PRO A 238 18.48 -3.51 -9.50
N ASP A 239 19.73 -3.11 -9.55
CA ASP A 239 20.29 -2.02 -8.75
C ASP A 239 20.08 -0.65 -9.45
N GLU A 240 20.66 0.41 -8.88
CA GLU A 240 20.57 1.77 -9.41
C GLU A 240 21.27 1.94 -10.79
N ARG A 241 22.09 0.98 -11.22
CA ARG A 241 22.82 0.98 -12.50
C ARG A 241 22.12 0.12 -13.56
N ALA A 242 21.00 -0.49 -13.22
CA ALA A 242 20.28 -1.34 -14.15
C ALA A 242 19.73 -0.54 -15.33
N ALA A 243 19.53 -1.23 -16.46
CA ALA A 243 18.84 -0.64 -17.60
C ALA A 243 17.42 -0.17 -17.20
N ASP A 244 16.98 0.93 -17.79
CA ASP A 244 15.68 1.55 -17.46
C ASP A 244 14.50 0.62 -17.61
N PHE A 245 14.55 -0.29 -18.60
CA PHE A 245 13.51 -1.29 -18.76
C PHE A 245 13.46 -2.27 -17.58
N ASP A 246 14.61 -2.69 -17.06
CA ASP A 246 14.69 -3.54 -15.87
C ASP A 246 14.19 -2.79 -14.63
N THR A 247 14.46 -1.50 -14.54
CA THR A 247 13.94 -0.62 -13.49
C THR A 247 12.42 -0.49 -13.56
N LEU A 248 11.85 -0.35 -14.76
CA LEU A 248 10.40 -0.34 -14.96
C LEU A 248 9.76 -1.67 -14.53
N LEU A 249 10.36 -2.81 -14.93
CA LEU A 249 9.92 -4.14 -14.52
C LEU A 249 9.96 -4.29 -13.00
N ALA A 250 11.08 -3.95 -12.37
CA ALA A 250 11.26 -4.04 -10.92
C ALA A 250 10.22 -3.20 -10.17
N ARG A 251 9.97 -1.98 -10.63
CA ARG A 251 8.95 -1.11 -10.05
C ARG A 251 7.56 -1.71 -10.21
N THR A 252 7.22 -2.21 -11.38
CA THR A 252 5.91 -2.83 -11.65
C THR A 252 5.67 -4.01 -10.72
N ILE A 253 6.65 -4.91 -10.59
CA ILE A 253 6.50 -6.10 -9.75
C ILE A 253 6.52 -5.75 -8.26
N ALA A 254 7.34 -4.78 -7.84
CA ALA A 254 7.38 -4.34 -6.44
C ALA A 254 6.10 -3.63 -5.98
N GLU A 255 5.33 -3.02 -6.89
CA GLU A 255 4.04 -2.37 -6.58
C GLU A 255 2.86 -3.34 -6.58
N GLY A 256 3.00 -4.54 -7.14
CA GLY A 256 1.91 -5.52 -7.24
C GLY A 256 1.37 -5.97 -5.89
N PRO A 257 2.15 -6.68 -5.04
CA PRO A 257 1.69 -7.19 -3.76
C PRO A 257 1.16 -6.12 -2.79
N PRO A 258 1.87 -4.97 -2.57
CA PRO A 258 1.33 -3.95 -1.68
C PRO A 258 0.02 -3.34 -2.18
N THR A 259 -0.15 -3.21 -3.50
CA THR A 259 -1.41 -2.75 -4.08
C THR A 259 -2.52 -3.77 -3.87
N LEU A 260 -2.21 -5.08 -3.90
CA LEU A 260 -3.18 -6.14 -3.63
C LEU A 260 -3.74 -6.08 -2.19
N PHE A 261 -2.95 -5.63 -1.19
CA PHE A 261 -3.48 -5.39 0.16
C PHE A 261 -4.48 -4.25 0.21
N LEU A 262 -4.30 -3.22 -0.63
CA LEU A 262 -5.12 -2.01 -0.60
C LEU A 262 -6.49 -2.16 -1.25
N ILE A 263 -6.63 -3.11 -2.18
CA ILE A 263 -7.88 -3.34 -2.91
C ILE A 263 -8.79 -4.33 -2.17
N PRO A 264 -10.12 -4.24 -2.33
CA PRO A 264 -11.05 -5.25 -1.83
C PRO A 264 -10.80 -6.63 -2.45
N ASP A 265 -11.09 -7.69 -1.70
CA ASP A 265 -10.87 -9.08 -2.17
C ASP A 265 -11.75 -9.45 -3.38
N ASP A 266 -12.88 -8.75 -3.55
CA ASP A 266 -13.82 -8.90 -4.66
C ASP A 266 -13.56 -7.92 -5.83
N PHE A 267 -12.46 -7.18 -5.80
CA PHE A 267 -12.17 -6.14 -6.78
C PHE A 267 -12.01 -6.67 -8.21
N PHE A 268 -11.26 -7.75 -8.41
CA PHE A 268 -11.01 -8.31 -9.73
C PHE A 268 -12.16 -9.13 -10.34
N PRO A 269 -13.07 -9.78 -9.59
CA PRO A 269 -14.28 -10.35 -10.16
C PRO A 269 -15.22 -9.34 -10.83
N ILE A 270 -15.07 -8.03 -10.57
CA ILE A 270 -15.84 -6.95 -11.21
C ILE A 270 -15.20 -6.55 -12.56
N VAL A 271 -14.55 -7.48 -13.21
CA VAL A 271 -13.71 -7.28 -14.41
C VAL A 271 -14.34 -6.48 -15.56
N PRO A 272 -15.64 -6.63 -15.92
CA PRO A 272 -16.19 -5.84 -17.04
C PRO A 272 -16.08 -4.32 -16.82
N LEU A 273 -16.20 -3.85 -15.58
CA LEU A 273 -16.11 -2.43 -15.24
C LEU A 273 -14.67 -1.91 -15.14
N LEU A 274 -13.71 -2.83 -14.94
CA LEU A 274 -12.29 -2.50 -14.77
C LEU A 274 -11.48 -2.75 -16.04
N GLU A 275 -12.06 -3.38 -17.07
CA GLU A 275 -11.35 -3.73 -18.31
C GLU A 275 -10.71 -2.49 -18.96
N GLU A 276 -11.45 -1.42 -19.12
CA GLU A 276 -10.94 -0.20 -19.76
C GLU A 276 -9.80 0.48 -18.98
N PRO A 277 -9.88 0.72 -17.65
CA PRO A 277 -8.76 1.22 -16.85
C PRO A 277 -7.53 0.32 -16.90
N ILE A 278 -7.71 -1.01 -16.87
CA ILE A 278 -6.60 -1.96 -16.94
C ILE A 278 -5.95 -1.92 -18.33
N VAL A 279 -6.74 -1.94 -19.40
CA VAL A 279 -6.25 -1.85 -20.79
C VAL A 279 -5.47 -0.54 -20.98
N ARG A 280 -5.97 0.60 -20.47
CA ARG A 280 -5.25 1.87 -20.52
C ARG A 280 -3.93 1.82 -19.76
N ALA A 281 -3.89 1.18 -18.60
CA ALA A 281 -2.65 1.03 -17.82
C ALA A 281 -1.61 0.20 -18.60
N TYR A 282 -2.03 -0.92 -19.23
CA TYR A 282 -1.16 -1.71 -20.08
C TYR A 282 -0.68 -0.95 -21.32
N ALA A 283 -1.54 -0.16 -21.95
CA ALA A 283 -1.14 0.68 -23.09
C ALA A 283 -0.06 1.70 -22.70
N ARG A 284 -0.21 2.36 -21.53
CA ARG A 284 0.79 3.29 -21.00
C ARG A 284 2.09 2.57 -20.63
N TRP A 285 1.98 1.41 -19.99
CA TRP A 285 3.14 0.60 -19.62
C TRP A 285 3.91 0.13 -20.86
N ASN A 286 3.22 -0.38 -21.89
CA ASN A 286 3.81 -0.81 -23.14
C ASN A 286 4.53 0.35 -23.83
N ARG A 287 3.90 1.53 -23.90
CA ARG A 287 4.53 2.72 -24.45
C ARG A 287 5.80 3.11 -23.69
N ALA A 288 5.77 3.07 -22.37
CA ALA A 288 6.94 3.34 -21.55
C ALA A 288 8.05 2.31 -21.81
N ALA A 289 7.72 1.02 -21.83
CA ALA A 289 8.65 -0.06 -22.13
C ALA A 289 9.32 0.10 -23.49
N ASP A 290 8.53 0.37 -24.55
CA ASP A 290 9.04 0.56 -25.90
C ASP A 290 10.00 1.75 -25.98
N VAL A 291 9.65 2.88 -25.37
CA VAL A 291 10.51 4.08 -25.31
C VAL A 291 11.83 3.81 -24.59
N LEU A 292 11.78 3.09 -23.46
CA LEU A 292 12.97 2.77 -22.66
C LEU A 292 13.87 1.73 -23.36
N LEU A 293 13.32 0.83 -24.13
CA LEU A 293 14.06 -0.16 -24.93
C LEU A 293 14.69 0.43 -26.19
N GLU A 294 14.07 1.44 -26.80
CA GLU A 294 14.65 2.13 -27.96
C GLU A 294 15.90 2.94 -27.63
N GLY A 295 16.11 3.36 -26.38
CA GLY A 295 17.31 4.04 -25.91
C GLY A 295 17.59 5.40 -26.52
N LYS A 296 16.66 5.95 -27.33
CA LYS A 296 16.84 7.18 -28.10
C LYS A 296 16.43 8.47 -27.38
N LYS A 297 15.81 8.34 -26.20
CA LYS A 297 15.26 9.49 -25.48
C LYS A 297 16.30 10.16 -24.60
N LYS A 298 16.21 11.50 -24.51
CA LYS A 298 17.03 12.32 -23.61
C LYS A 298 16.73 11.97 -22.15
N ASP A 299 17.69 12.13 -21.29
CA ASP A 299 17.57 11.78 -19.85
C ASP A 299 16.36 12.42 -19.17
N LEU A 300 15.97 13.63 -19.56
CA LEU A 300 14.81 14.31 -19.04
C LEU A 300 13.48 13.56 -19.35
N GLU A 301 13.31 13.12 -20.60
CA GLU A 301 12.10 12.37 -21.02
C GLU A 301 12.01 10.99 -20.37
N ARG A 302 13.16 10.35 -20.11
CA ARG A 302 13.24 9.09 -19.38
C ARG A 302 12.84 9.28 -17.91
N GLN A 303 13.38 10.34 -17.28
CA GLN A 303 13.00 10.70 -15.90
C GLN A 303 11.51 11.02 -15.78
N GLU A 304 10.92 11.73 -16.75
CA GLU A 304 9.49 12.02 -16.76
C GLU A 304 8.62 10.77 -16.81
N LEU A 305 9.02 9.74 -17.58
CA LEU A 305 8.29 8.45 -17.59
C LEU A 305 8.27 7.80 -16.21
N PHE A 306 9.41 7.79 -15.50
CA PHE A 306 9.47 7.25 -14.14
C PHE A 306 8.76 8.13 -13.11
N LEU A 307 8.88 9.45 -13.21
CA LEU A 307 8.21 10.37 -12.31
C LEU A 307 6.68 10.29 -12.45
N ASN A 308 6.19 10.23 -13.68
CA ASN A 308 4.75 10.15 -13.96
C ASN A 308 4.18 8.78 -13.63
N ALA A 309 4.99 7.71 -13.67
CA ALA A 309 4.58 6.38 -13.28
C ALA A 309 4.11 6.27 -11.81
N GLY A 310 4.59 7.16 -10.93
CA GLY A 310 4.23 7.17 -9.50
C GLY A 310 3.34 8.33 -9.06
N LYS A 311 2.90 9.19 -10.00
CA LYS A 311 2.11 10.39 -9.68
C LYS A 311 0.63 10.19 -9.99
N GLY A 312 -0.20 11.01 -9.33
CA GLY A 312 -1.63 11.05 -9.56
C GLY A 312 -2.42 10.06 -8.69
N ASP A 313 -3.68 9.89 -9.05
CA ASP A 313 -4.57 8.92 -8.42
C ASP A 313 -4.15 7.47 -8.72
N PHE A 314 -4.84 6.52 -8.12
CA PHE A 314 -4.56 5.09 -8.32
C PHE A 314 -4.52 4.73 -9.80
N TRP A 315 -5.53 5.16 -10.58
CA TRP A 315 -5.67 4.81 -12.00
C TRP A 315 -4.63 5.47 -12.90
N SER A 316 -3.94 6.49 -12.42
CA SER A 316 -2.83 7.14 -13.11
C SER A 316 -1.50 6.39 -12.95
N ARG A 317 -1.36 5.57 -11.91
CA ARG A 317 -0.13 4.83 -11.59
C ARG A 317 -0.08 3.49 -12.31
N TYR A 318 0.15 3.53 -13.62
CA TYR A 318 0.12 2.35 -14.47
C TYR A 318 1.03 1.18 -14.01
N PRO A 319 2.22 1.36 -13.40
CA PRO A 319 2.99 0.21 -12.90
C PRO A 319 2.28 -0.51 -11.75
N ALA A 320 1.61 0.23 -10.85
CA ALA A 320 0.88 -0.38 -9.74
C ALA A 320 -0.32 -1.20 -10.24
N ILE A 321 -1.07 -0.67 -11.23
CA ILE A 321 -2.22 -1.37 -11.83
C ILE A 321 -1.76 -2.63 -12.58
N VAL A 322 -0.73 -2.51 -13.42
CA VAL A 322 -0.18 -3.65 -14.15
C VAL A 322 0.40 -4.67 -13.17
N GLY A 323 1.14 -4.22 -12.16
CA GLY A 323 1.75 -5.06 -11.14
C GLY A 323 0.72 -5.84 -10.32
N VAL A 324 -0.34 -5.19 -9.85
CA VAL A 324 -1.38 -5.86 -9.06
C VAL A 324 -2.16 -6.86 -9.91
N GLN A 325 -2.49 -6.51 -11.15
CA GLN A 325 -3.18 -7.41 -12.06
C GLN A 325 -2.31 -8.64 -12.40
N MET A 326 -1.01 -8.45 -12.64
CA MET A 326 -0.08 -9.58 -12.84
C MET A 326 0.01 -10.44 -11.58
N THR A 327 0.13 -9.84 -10.40
CA THR A 327 0.21 -10.56 -9.11
C THR A 327 -1.03 -11.39 -8.87
N ASP A 328 -2.23 -10.80 -8.99
CA ASP A 328 -3.50 -11.52 -8.83
C ASP A 328 -3.62 -12.68 -9.83
N THR A 329 -3.34 -12.41 -11.11
CA THR A 329 -3.36 -13.43 -12.18
C THR A 329 -2.42 -14.59 -11.86
N LEU A 330 -1.20 -14.30 -11.43
CA LEU A 330 -0.21 -15.33 -11.11
C LEU A 330 -0.61 -16.16 -9.90
N LEU A 331 -1.11 -15.53 -8.84
CA LEU A 331 -1.61 -16.23 -7.67
C LEU A 331 -2.75 -17.19 -8.02
N ARG A 332 -3.66 -16.80 -8.90
CA ARG A 332 -4.81 -17.61 -9.33
C ARG A 332 -4.47 -18.70 -10.34
N LEU A 333 -3.62 -18.41 -11.33
CA LEU A 333 -3.36 -19.32 -12.45
C LEU A 333 -2.11 -20.17 -12.27
N ALA A 334 -1.04 -19.63 -11.68
CA ALA A 334 0.20 -20.37 -11.45
C ALA A 334 0.27 -20.97 -10.03
N GLY A 335 -0.46 -20.38 -9.10
CA GLY A 335 -0.41 -20.70 -7.68
C GLY A 335 0.71 -19.96 -6.94
N ARG A 336 0.54 -19.86 -5.63
CA ARG A 336 1.40 -19.09 -4.72
C ARG A 336 2.88 -19.50 -4.81
N GLU A 337 3.17 -20.79 -4.76
CA GLU A 337 4.56 -21.27 -4.73
C GLU A 337 5.36 -20.88 -5.97
N LYS A 338 4.77 -21.05 -7.16
CA LYS A 338 5.42 -20.65 -8.42
C LYS A 338 5.60 -19.13 -8.48
N TYR A 339 4.59 -18.36 -8.03
CA TYR A 339 4.71 -16.92 -7.96
C TYR A 339 5.85 -16.47 -7.03
N LEU A 340 5.94 -17.01 -5.81
CA LEU A 340 6.99 -16.65 -4.85
C LEU A 340 8.39 -17.07 -5.33
N SER A 341 8.51 -18.23 -5.98
CA SER A 341 9.75 -18.65 -6.62
C SER A 341 10.17 -17.68 -7.73
N ALA A 342 9.24 -17.26 -8.58
CA ALA A 342 9.51 -16.27 -9.61
C ALA A 342 9.87 -14.91 -9.00
N LEU A 343 9.20 -14.48 -7.93
CA LEU A 343 9.48 -13.23 -7.23
C LEU A 343 10.92 -13.23 -6.65
N GLN A 344 11.36 -14.35 -6.10
CA GLN A 344 12.73 -14.52 -5.63
C GLN A 344 13.75 -14.49 -6.77
N ALA A 345 13.42 -15.06 -7.93
CA ALA A 345 14.24 -15.06 -9.12
C ALA A 345 14.27 -13.71 -9.88
N GLY A 346 13.51 -12.72 -9.41
CA GLY A 346 13.54 -11.36 -9.88
C GLY A 346 12.40 -10.99 -10.85
N PRO A 347 12.32 -9.69 -11.20
CA PRO A 347 11.17 -9.16 -11.94
C PRO A 347 10.99 -9.77 -13.33
N ARG A 348 12.07 -10.12 -14.02
CA ARG A 348 12.00 -10.80 -15.33
C ARG A 348 11.36 -12.18 -15.22
N ALA A 349 11.68 -12.95 -14.16
CA ALA A 349 11.09 -14.26 -13.93
C ALA A 349 9.59 -14.18 -13.67
N VAL A 350 9.14 -13.18 -12.90
CA VAL A 350 7.72 -12.92 -12.65
C VAL A 350 6.98 -12.63 -13.96
N VAL A 351 7.51 -11.74 -14.79
CA VAL A 351 6.86 -11.39 -16.06
C VAL A 351 6.92 -12.56 -17.05
N SER A 352 7.99 -13.34 -17.08
CA SER A 352 8.06 -14.56 -17.91
C SER A 352 7.01 -15.58 -17.49
N LEU A 353 6.82 -15.81 -16.19
CA LEU A 353 5.76 -16.68 -15.68
C LEU A 353 4.37 -16.16 -16.05
N TYR A 354 4.15 -14.84 -15.97
CA TYR A 354 2.89 -14.22 -16.41
C TYR A 354 2.60 -14.51 -17.88
N LEU A 355 3.58 -14.31 -18.77
CA LEU A 355 3.44 -14.59 -20.19
C LEU A 355 3.15 -16.08 -20.48
N GLU A 356 3.75 -16.99 -19.71
CA GLU A 356 3.52 -18.43 -19.81
C GLU A 356 2.05 -18.79 -19.48
N VAL A 357 1.57 -18.36 -18.29
CA VAL A 357 0.24 -18.76 -17.79
C VAL A 357 -0.92 -18.05 -18.50
N THR A 358 -0.64 -16.91 -19.14
CA THR A 358 -1.65 -16.14 -19.89
C THR A 358 -1.68 -16.47 -21.38
N LYS A 359 -0.77 -17.33 -21.87
CA LYS A 359 -0.72 -17.74 -23.27
C LYS A 359 -2.06 -18.31 -23.73
N GLY A 360 -2.62 -17.74 -24.80
CA GLY A 360 -3.90 -18.15 -25.35
C GLY A 360 -5.13 -17.74 -24.52
N LYS A 361 -4.95 -16.94 -23.47
CA LYS A 361 -6.06 -16.38 -22.67
C LYS A 361 -6.35 -14.94 -23.12
N ARG A 362 -7.60 -14.50 -22.93
CA ARG A 362 -7.98 -13.10 -23.17
C ARG A 362 -7.50 -12.22 -22.01
N MET A 363 -6.22 -11.87 -22.04
CA MET A 363 -5.57 -11.03 -21.04
C MET A 363 -4.86 -9.86 -21.74
N PRO A 364 -4.66 -8.71 -21.06
CA PRO A 364 -3.89 -7.63 -21.64
C PRO A 364 -2.46 -8.08 -21.98
N GLU A 365 -2.02 -7.78 -23.20
CA GLU A 365 -0.72 -8.23 -23.69
C GLU A 365 0.38 -7.18 -23.50
N LEU A 366 1.60 -7.64 -23.25
CA LEU A 366 2.80 -6.81 -23.35
C LEU A 366 3.15 -6.56 -24.81
N SER A 367 3.78 -5.43 -25.12
CA SER A 367 4.23 -5.09 -26.46
C SER A 367 5.19 -6.16 -27.02
N LYS A 368 5.24 -6.28 -28.34
CA LYS A 368 6.16 -7.22 -29.02
C LYS A 368 7.62 -6.92 -28.66
N THR A 369 7.99 -5.63 -28.53
CA THR A 369 9.33 -5.19 -28.15
C THR A 369 9.69 -5.64 -26.74
N ALA A 370 8.79 -5.41 -25.78
CA ALA A 370 8.98 -5.85 -24.39
C ALA A 370 9.12 -7.38 -24.28
N ARG A 371 8.25 -8.14 -24.97
CA ARG A 371 8.34 -9.62 -24.99
C ARG A 371 9.68 -10.10 -25.56
N LYS A 372 10.14 -9.53 -26.68
CA LYS A 372 11.44 -9.86 -27.28
C LYS A 372 12.63 -9.54 -26.35
N ALA A 373 12.56 -8.42 -25.65
CA ALA A 373 13.60 -8.03 -24.68
C ALA A 373 13.67 -8.96 -23.45
N LEU A 374 12.53 -9.55 -23.06
CA LEU A 374 12.47 -10.57 -22.02
C LEU A 374 13.07 -11.90 -22.44
N GLU A 375 12.89 -12.30 -23.70
CA GLU A 375 13.42 -13.53 -24.27
C GLU A 375 14.92 -13.45 -24.53
N ALA A 376 15.44 -12.29 -24.98
CA ALA A 376 16.84 -12.11 -25.40
C ALA A 376 17.87 -12.28 -24.28
N LYS A 377 17.50 -12.18 -22.99
CA LYS A 377 18.40 -12.36 -21.82
C LYS A 377 18.25 -13.74 -21.13
N LYS A 378 17.60 -14.71 -21.77
CA LYS A 378 17.56 -16.09 -21.29
C LYS A 378 18.82 -16.90 -21.63
N HIS A 379 19.76 -16.29 -22.34
CA HIS A 379 21.07 -16.84 -22.74
C HIS A 379 22.18 -16.02 -22.07
#